data_ee47042b72bfffe6f90e9f25a6a43516
#
_entry.id   ee47042b72bfffe6f90e9f25a6a43516
#
_cell.length_a   1.000
_cell.length_b   1.000
_cell.length_c   1.000
_cell.angle_alpha   90.00
_cell.angle_beta   90.00
_cell.angle_gamma   90.00
#
_symmetry.space_group_name_H-M   'P 1'
#
loop_
_entity.id
_entity.type
_entity.pdbx_description
1 polymer ?
#
loop_
_entity_poly.entity_id
_entity_poly.type
_entity_poly.pdbx_seq_one_letter_code
_entity_poly.pdbx_strand_id
1 'polypeptide(L)'
;MLRTALAPVLVLAVILLGGCGRVSGLLDRVSLFHPVWAADGWVYYLREVTSTSSSGVAEVWRQRPDGSAEEPVLTRAPAVSTCEAGLFSFLFAGPDGDLGVALECGWDGTELLSYSPADKTFEPLASTRFLVDAALVNGGRGGYVEAPRKCGPGGIQLLADGKAYEFGSPVTVGGATFNPSGGDTDCGSTVLARSPAALGERLFFITAPDSLGRLPLPPEVSPNDLTWHLTEWDVGSATARFLTELPGLANLAVSPDGRSVIAAVASDHVGGVWSVDVGSGKKTRIANGARAYHPSFSPDGKRFVYVEAFARLKFAKAR
;
A
#
# COMPACT_ATOMS: atom_id res chain seq x y z
N MET A 1 21.56 -26.26 -65.14
CA MET A 1 20.52 -25.39 -64.58
C MET A 1 20.76 -25.22 -63.12
N LEU A 2 21.54 -24.20 -62.72
CA LEU A 2 21.86 -23.82 -61.37
C LEU A 2 21.20 -22.45 -61.14
N ARG A 3 20.28 -22.34 -60.21
CA ARG A 3 19.80 -21.09 -59.59
C ARG A 3 19.79 -21.30 -58.09
N THR A 4 20.86 -21.02 -57.43
CA THR A 4 21.24 -19.90 -56.62
C THR A 4 20.29 -19.55 -55.47
N ALA A 5 20.68 -19.96 -54.31
CA ALA A 5 20.27 -19.46 -53.01
C ALA A 5 21.32 -18.43 -52.53
N LEU A 6 21.04 -17.15 -52.67
CA LEU A 6 21.87 -16.06 -52.15
C LEU A 6 20.97 -14.88 -51.81
N ALA A 7 20.23 -14.98 -50.71
CA ALA A 7 19.61 -13.80 -50.10
C ALA A 7 19.03 -14.06 -48.70
N PRO A 8 19.81 -14.40 -47.67
CA PRO A 8 19.42 -13.86 -46.35
C PRO A 8 20.58 -13.30 -45.52
N VAL A 9 21.76 -13.04 -46.11
CA VAL A 9 22.92 -12.60 -45.30
C VAL A 9 23.03 -11.08 -45.21
N LEU A 10 22.29 -10.31 -46.03
CA LEU A 10 22.45 -8.85 -46.08
C LEU A 10 21.52 -8.09 -45.11
N VAL A 11 20.57 -8.73 -44.48
CA VAL A 11 19.64 -8.08 -43.54
C VAL A 11 20.18 -8.04 -42.11
N LEU A 12 21.11 -8.92 -41.76
CA LEU A 12 21.67 -8.99 -40.40
C LEU A 12 22.80 -7.97 -40.14
N ALA A 13 23.45 -7.43 -41.17
CA ALA A 13 24.55 -6.47 -41.02
C ALA A 13 24.13 -5.01 -40.85
N VAL A 14 22.88 -4.66 -41.16
CA VAL A 14 22.37 -3.29 -41.03
C VAL A 14 21.84 -3.00 -39.61
N ILE A 15 21.54 -4.04 -38.82
CA ILE A 15 21.03 -3.91 -37.45
C ILE A 15 22.18 -3.67 -36.45
N LEU A 16 23.42 -3.96 -36.79
CA LEU A 16 24.56 -3.83 -35.86
C LEU A 16 25.34 -2.51 -35.95
N LEU A 17 25.04 -1.64 -36.92
CA LEU A 17 25.77 -0.38 -37.07
C LEU A 17 24.94 0.90 -36.86
N GLY A 18 23.65 0.76 -36.54
CA GLY A 18 22.76 1.90 -36.30
C GLY A 18 22.34 2.12 -34.83
N GLY A 19 22.95 1.44 -33.86
CA GLY A 19 22.35 1.30 -32.54
C GLY A 19 23.15 1.77 -31.32
N CYS A 20 24.14 2.64 -31.42
CA CYS A 20 24.76 3.20 -30.20
C CYS A 20 24.00 4.37 -29.56
N GLY A 21 22.81 4.73 -30.03
CA GLY A 21 22.10 5.93 -29.59
C GLY A 21 20.81 5.70 -28.78
N ARG A 22 20.31 4.49 -28.57
CA ARG A 22 19.00 4.29 -27.87
C ARG A 22 18.85 2.97 -27.13
N VAL A 23 19.86 2.47 -26.49
CA VAL A 23 19.72 1.31 -25.58
C VAL A 23 19.33 1.76 -24.16
N SER A 24 19.46 3.04 -23.82
CA SER A 24 19.06 3.58 -22.50
C SER A 24 17.56 3.52 -22.25
N GLY A 25 16.71 3.71 -23.25
CA GLY A 25 15.24 3.64 -23.07
C GLY A 25 14.64 2.24 -22.90
N LEU A 26 15.44 1.17 -23.12
CA LEU A 26 14.98 -0.23 -22.94
C LEU A 26 15.14 -0.73 -21.50
N LEU A 27 15.77 0.06 -20.63
CA LEU A 27 16.06 -0.31 -19.24
C LEU A 27 15.25 0.50 -18.22
N ASP A 28 14.39 1.42 -18.66
CA ASP A 28 13.51 2.16 -17.76
C ASP A 28 12.45 1.20 -17.20
N ARG A 29 12.44 1.08 -15.88
CA ARG A 29 11.46 0.29 -15.16
C ARG A 29 10.40 1.21 -14.56
N VAL A 30 9.15 0.97 -14.93
CA VAL A 30 8.00 1.63 -14.31
C VAL A 30 7.50 0.77 -13.16
N SER A 31 7.36 1.38 -11.99
CA SER A 31 6.76 0.76 -10.81
C SER A 31 5.53 1.54 -10.36
N LEU A 32 4.47 0.83 -9.99
CA LEU A 32 3.20 1.40 -9.53
C LEU A 32 2.96 1.03 -8.07
N PHE A 33 2.42 1.98 -7.29
CA PHE A 33 2.21 1.79 -5.85
C PHE A 33 0.93 2.49 -5.38
N HIS A 34 0.38 2.04 -4.26
CA HIS A 34 -0.67 2.68 -3.48
C HIS A 34 -1.84 3.23 -4.29
N PRO A 35 -2.55 2.40 -5.08
CA PRO A 35 -3.73 2.87 -5.79
C PRO A 35 -4.84 3.24 -4.79
N VAL A 36 -5.49 4.36 -5.03
CA VAL A 36 -6.67 4.83 -4.29
C VAL A 36 -7.78 5.10 -5.30
N TRP A 37 -8.92 4.46 -5.09
CA TRP A 37 -10.12 4.73 -5.88
C TRP A 37 -10.92 5.85 -5.23
N ALA A 38 -10.82 7.05 -5.78
CA ALA A 38 -11.43 8.23 -5.21
C ALA A 38 -12.92 8.38 -5.60
N ALA A 39 -13.63 9.27 -4.89
CA ALA A 39 -15.06 9.49 -5.09
C ALA A 39 -15.41 10.07 -6.48
N ASP A 40 -14.47 10.75 -7.13
CA ASP A 40 -14.62 11.28 -8.50
C ASP A 40 -14.58 10.20 -9.60
N GLY A 41 -14.42 8.93 -9.19
CA GLY A 41 -14.39 7.76 -10.06
C GLY A 41 -13.06 7.50 -10.76
N TRP A 42 -12.01 8.27 -10.46
CA TRP A 42 -10.65 7.98 -10.89
C TRP A 42 -9.93 7.08 -9.89
N VAL A 43 -8.93 6.36 -10.40
CA VAL A 43 -7.95 5.66 -9.58
C VAL A 43 -6.66 6.43 -9.63
N TYR A 44 -6.23 6.94 -8.48
CA TYR A 44 -4.96 7.62 -8.27
C TYR A 44 -3.92 6.60 -7.81
N TYR A 45 -2.67 6.75 -8.23
CA TYR A 45 -1.58 5.86 -7.85
C TYR A 45 -0.23 6.57 -7.96
N LEU A 46 0.75 6.08 -7.24
CA LEU A 46 2.13 6.49 -7.42
C LEU A 46 2.74 5.75 -8.60
N ARG A 47 3.42 6.49 -9.45
CA ARG A 47 4.21 5.97 -10.57
C ARG A 47 5.65 6.44 -10.44
N GLU A 48 6.56 5.50 -10.38
CA GLU A 48 7.99 5.74 -10.34
C GLU A 48 8.63 5.21 -11.63
N VAL A 49 9.47 6.01 -12.26
CA VAL A 49 10.26 5.60 -13.42
C VAL A 49 11.71 5.55 -13.00
N THR A 50 12.26 4.36 -12.84
CA THR A 50 13.65 4.14 -12.49
C THR A 50 14.45 3.90 -13.78
N SER A 51 15.43 4.77 -14.05
CA SER A 51 16.41 4.59 -15.12
C SER A 51 17.74 4.06 -14.55
N THR A 52 18.60 3.55 -15.41
CA THR A 52 19.94 3.10 -15.00
C THR A 52 20.84 4.22 -14.48
N SER A 53 20.47 5.48 -14.68
CA SER A 53 21.27 6.65 -14.33
C SER A 53 20.67 7.50 -13.21
N SER A 54 19.44 7.23 -12.76
CA SER A 54 18.78 7.99 -11.70
C SER A 54 17.83 7.12 -10.88
N SER A 55 17.81 7.30 -9.55
CA SER A 55 16.69 6.88 -8.73
C SER A 55 15.45 7.64 -9.19
N GLY A 56 14.39 6.94 -9.49
CA GLY A 56 13.13 7.56 -9.92
C GLY A 56 12.54 8.42 -8.80
N VAL A 57 11.85 9.47 -9.20
CA VAL A 57 10.98 10.22 -8.32
C VAL A 57 9.56 9.75 -8.57
N ALA A 58 8.85 9.38 -7.52
CA ALA A 58 7.47 9.01 -7.64
C ALA A 58 6.60 10.23 -7.96
N GLU A 59 5.68 10.07 -8.88
CA GLU A 59 4.66 11.05 -9.26
C GLU A 59 3.27 10.50 -8.95
N VAL A 60 2.31 11.37 -8.66
CA VAL A 60 0.90 10.97 -8.57
C VAL A 60 0.28 11.02 -9.95
N TRP A 61 -0.20 9.88 -10.39
CA TRP A 61 -0.93 9.68 -11.65
C TRP A 61 -2.37 9.27 -11.36
N ARG A 62 -3.25 9.44 -12.33
CA ARG A 62 -4.60 8.87 -12.29
C ARG A 62 -4.97 8.21 -13.60
N GLN A 63 -5.84 7.21 -13.52
CA GLN A 63 -6.45 6.60 -14.71
C GLN A 63 -7.93 6.28 -14.48
N ARG A 64 -8.69 6.20 -15.57
CA ARG A 64 -10.05 5.65 -15.52
C ARG A 64 -10.01 4.13 -15.33
N PRO A 65 -10.99 3.55 -14.60
CA PRO A 65 -11.02 2.11 -14.36
C PRO A 65 -11.17 1.24 -15.61
N ASP A 66 -11.59 1.83 -16.72
CA ASP A 66 -11.71 1.19 -18.05
C ASP A 66 -10.45 1.38 -18.92
N GLY A 67 -9.45 2.09 -18.40
CA GLY A 67 -8.20 2.39 -19.11
C GLY A 67 -8.33 3.46 -20.19
N SER A 68 -9.46 4.16 -20.30
CA SER A 68 -9.72 5.15 -21.38
C SER A 68 -8.89 6.43 -21.27
N ALA A 69 -8.35 6.73 -20.09
CA ALA A 69 -7.53 7.91 -19.86
C ALA A 69 -6.52 7.64 -18.74
N GLU A 70 -5.30 8.13 -18.93
CA GLU A 70 -4.23 8.11 -17.95
C GLU A 70 -3.45 9.44 -18.03
N GLU A 71 -3.21 10.10 -16.89
CA GLU A 71 -2.54 11.39 -16.87
C GLU A 71 -1.83 11.65 -15.52
N PRO A 72 -0.73 12.44 -15.53
CA PRO A 72 -0.11 12.91 -14.30
C PRO A 72 -0.98 13.96 -13.62
N VAL A 73 -1.01 13.91 -12.27
CA VAL A 73 -1.74 14.85 -11.42
C VAL A 73 -0.78 15.73 -10.64
N LEU A 74 0.20 15.12 -9.97
CA LEU A 74 1.21 15.80 -9.18
C LEU A 74 2.59 15.25 -9.55
N THR A 75 3.46 16.12 -10.01
CA THR A 75 4.84 15.78 -10.38
C THR A 75 5.88 16.32 -9.40
N ARG A 76 5.41 17.05 -8.38
CA ARG A 76 6.25 17.62 -7.30
C ARG A 76 5.39 17.91 -6.07
N ALA A 77 6.04 18.04 -4.92
CA ALA A 77 5.39 18.45 -3.68
C ALA A 77 4.64 19.79 -3.86
N PRO A 78 3.44 19.93 -3.28
CA PRO A 78 2.66 21.16 -3.37
C PRO A 78 3.29 22.29 -2.56
N ALA A 79 3.02 23.53 -2.94
CA ALA A 79 3.57 24.71 -2.27
C ALA A 79 3.09 24.90 -0.81
N VAL A 80 2.00 24.25 -0.43
CA VAL A 80 1.49 24.24 0.95
C VAL A 80 2.32 23.32 1.87
N SER A 81 3.07 22.38 1.30
CA SER A 81 3.94 21.50 2.07
C SER A 81 5.06 22.28 2.74
N THR A 82 5.35 21.90 3.96
CA THR A 82 6.55 22.37 4.69
C THR A 82 7.83 21.62 4.29
N CYS A 83 7.69 20.55 3.51
CA CYS A 83 8.80 19.77 2.96
C CYS A 83 9.39 20.45 1.72
N GLU A 84 10.55 21.09 1.81
CA GLU A 84 11.20 21.72 0.65
C GLU A 84 11.54 20.74 -0.48
N ALA A 85 11.82 19.49 -0.15
CA ALA A 85 12.17 18.42 -1.10
C ALA A 85 11.35 17.16 -0.86
N GLY A 86 10.05 17.32 -0.53
CA GLY A 86 9.17 16.20 -0.22
C GLY A 86 9.00 15.24 -1.39
N LEU A 87 9.18 13.95 -1.13
CA LEU A 87 8.95 12.87 -2.08
C LEU A 87 7.62 12.20 -1.77
N PHE A 88 6.81 11.93 -2.78
CA PHE A 88 5.59 11.14 -2.58
C PHE A 88 5.98 9.74 -2.12
N SER A 89 5.46 9.32 -0.95
CA SER A 89 5.79 8.03 -0.33
C SER A 89 4.63 7.03 -0.42
N PHE A 90 3.41 7.47 -0.14
CA PHE A 90 2.21 6.64 -0.31
C PHE A 90 0.95 7.49 -0.51
N LEU A 91 -0.11 6.85 -1.03
CA LEU A 91 -1.46 7.41 -1.13
C LEU A 91 -2.39 6.62 -0.23
N PHE A 92 -3.43 7.27 0.27
CA PHE A 92 -4.48 6.67 1.10
C PHE A 92 -5.84 7.32 0.81
N ALA A 93 -6.92 6.70 1.25
CA ALA A 93 -8.23 7.32 1.16
C ALA A 93 -8.28 8.53 2.11
N GLY A 94 -8.41 9.71 1.55
CA GLY A 94 -8.52 10.97 2.29
C GLY A 94 -9.90 11.19 2.89
N PRO A 95 -10.06 12.29 3.64
CA PRO A 95 -11.37 12.70 4.17
C PRO A 95 -12.37 12.99 3.05
N ASP A 96 -13.65 12.74 3.31
CA ASP A 96 -14.78 13.11 2.44
C ASP A 96 -14.68 12.67 0.98
N GLY A 97 -13.86 11.65 0.71
CA GLY A 97 -13.64 11.14 -0.65
C GLY A 97 -12.48 11.82 -1.39
N ASP A 98 -11.76 12.70 -0.72
CA ASP A 98 -10.52 13.27 -1.21
C ASP A 98 -9.39 12.23 -1.29
N LEU A 99 -8.29 12.63 -1.90
CA LEU A 99 -7.08 11.82 -1.97
C LEU A 99 -6.13 12.19 -0.82
N GLY A 100 -5.79 11.23 0.01
CA GLY A 100 -4.70 11.38 0.97
C GLY A 100 -3.34 11.21 0.27
N VAL A 101 -2.43 12.14 0.53
CA VAL A 101 -1.08 12.16 -0.03
C VAL A 101 -0.06 12.25 1.09
N ALA A 102 0.88 11.34 1.13
CA ALA A 102 2.00 11.35 2.07
C ALA A 102 3.29 11.79 1.38
N LEU A 103 3.98 12.74 2.00
CA LEU A 103 5.28 13.25 1.57
C LEU A 103 6.34 12.86 2.59
N GLU A 104 7.41 12.22 2.15
CA GLU A 104 8.60 12.02 2.96
C GLU A 104 9.48 13.28 2.92
N CYS A 105 9.75 13.85 4.08
CA CYS A 105 10.45 15.11 4.27
C CYS A 105 11.91 14.89 4.72
N GLY A 106 12.58 13.87 4.25
CA GLY A 106 13.92 13.51 4.68
C GLY A 106 13.95 13.22 6.19
N TRP A 107 14.82 13.89 6.95
CA TRP A 107 14.96 13.67 8.39
C TRP A 107 13.80 14.20 9.24
N ASP A 108 12.96 15.06 8.67
CA ASP A 108 11.85 15.70 9.38
C ASP A 108 10.62 14.79 9.51
N GLY A 109 10.58 13.67 8.79
CA GLY A 109 9.55 12.66 8.89
C GLY A 109 8.60 12.61 7.69
N THR A 110 7.30 12.47 7.95
CA THR A 110 6.25 12.37 6.93
C THR A 110 5.18 13.44 7.18
N GLU A 111 4.83 14.16 6.12
CA GLU A 111 3.68 15.07 6.08
C GLU A 111 2.51 14.39 5.38
N LEU A 112 1.34 14.44 6.00
CA LEU A 112 0.09 13.94 5.43
C LEU A 112 -0.76 15.13 4.99
N LEU A 113 -1.20 15.10 3.73
CA LEU A 113 -2.05 16.12 3.12
C LEU A 113 -3.34 15.48 2.59
N SER A 114 -4.46 16.22 2.64
CA SER A 114 -5.63 15.94 1.82
C SER A 114 -5.55 16.72 0.52
N TYR A 115 -5.81 16.10 -0.58
CA TYR A 115 -5.92 16.71 -1.90
C TYR A 115 -7.36 16.60 -2.42
N SER A 116 -8.03 17.75 -2.62
CA SER A 116 -9.32 17.80 -3.29
C SER A 116 -9.12 17.79 -4.81
N PRO A 117 -9.48 16.71 -5.51
CA PRO A 117 -9.35 16.66 -6.97
C PRO A 117 -10.25 17.65 -7.70
N ALA A 118 -11.37 18.03 -7.10
CA ALA A 118 -12.34 18.96 -7.68
C ALA A 118 -11.78 20.39 -7.73
N ASP A 119 -11.22 20.84 -6.61
CA ASP A 119 -10.76 22.21 -6.42
C ASP A 119 -9.25 22.35 -6.70
N LYS A 120 -8.54 21.25 -6.77
CA LYS A 120 -7.07 21.17 -6.88
C LYS A 120 -6.36 21.86 -5.71
N THR A 121 -6.95 21.76 -4.53
CA THR A 121 -6.43 22.35 -3.30
C THR A 121 -5.87 21.28 -2.38
N PHE A 122 -5.00 21.70 -1.46
CA PHE A 122 -4.41 20.86 -0.45
C PHE A 122 -4.71 21.40 0.93
N GLU A 123 -4.97 20.49 1.87
CA GLU A 123 -5.11 20.80 3.29
C GLU A 123 -4.17 19.92 4.11
N PRO A 124 -3.38 20.50 5.04
CA PRO A 124 -2.55 19.72 5.95
C PRO A 124 -3.42 18.88 6.88
N LEU A 125 -3.08 17.60 7.02
CA LEU A 125 -3.74 16.69 7.97
C LEU A 125 -2.88 16.45 9.20
N ALA A 126 -1.61 16.11 8.98
CA ALA A 126 -0.66 15.80 10.05
C ALA A 126 0.78 15.96 9.59
N SER A 127 1.67 16.19 10.55
CA SER A 127 3.11 16.06 10.37
C SER A 127 3.67 15.21 11.51
N THR A 128 4.35 14.11 11.21
CA THR A 128 4.81 13.17 12.21
C THR A 128 6.09 12.48 11.73
N ARG A 129 6.64 11.57 12.56
CA ARG A 129 7.79 10.77 12.18
C ARG A 129 7.46 9.89 10.97
N PHE A 130 8.48 9.27 10.39
CA PHE A 130 8.33 8.39 9.23
C PHE A 130 7.13 7.46 9.32
N LEU A 131 6.33 7.44 8.26
CA LEU A 131 5.17 6.57 8.10
C LEU A 131 5.32 5.71 6.85
N VAL A 132 4.64 4.58 6.83
CA VAL A 132 4.60 3.66 5.68
C VAL A 132 3.20 3.40 5.16
N ASP A 133 2.18 3.70 5.96
CA ASP A 133 0.77 3.56 5.57
C ASP A 133 -0.14 4.38 6.49
N ALA A 134 -1.35 4.70 6.02
CA ALA A 134 -2.35 5.42 6.81
C ALA A 134 -3.78 4.98 6.44
N ALA A 135 -4.65 4.93 7.44
CA ALA A 135 -6.08 4.70 7.29
C ALA A 135 -6.85 5.74 8.12
N LEU A 136 -7.48 6.71 7.46
CA LEU A 136 -8.23 7.76 8.13
C LEU A 136 -9.66 7.34 8.45
N VAL A 137 -10.21 7.92 9.51
CA VAL A 137 -11.57 7.72 9.98
C VAL A 137 -12.23 9.06 10.28
N ASN A 138 -13.56 9.08 10.44
CA ASN A 138 -14.35 10.24 10.89
C ASN A 138 -14.07 11.53 10.09
N GLY A 139 -14.07 11.45 8.75
CA GLY A 139 -13.83 12.61 7.89
C GLY A 139 -12.42 13.20 8.04
N GLY A 140 -11.42 12.36 8.37
CA GLY A 140 -10.00 12.75 8.49
C GLY A 140 -9.63 13.39 9.82
N ARG A 141 -10.55 13.50 10.79
CA ARG A 141 -10.25 14.03 12.12
C ARG A 141 -9.43 13.09 13.00
N GLY A 142 -9.24 11.87 12.56
CA GLY A 142 -8.43 10.87 13.21
C GLY A 142 -8.17 9.71 12.26
N GLY A 143 -7.39 8.74 12.70
CA GLY A 143 -7.04 7.59 11.90
C GLY A 143 -5.99 6.72 12.55
N TYR A 144 -5.43 5.86 11.75
CA TYR A 144 -4.36 4.94 12.15
C TYR A 144 -3.23 5.03 11.15
N VAL A 145 -2.02 5.02 11.65
CA VAL A 145 -0.82 5.10 10.82
C VAL A 145 0.11 3.95 11.16
N GLU A 146 0.77 3.40 10.15
CA GLU A 146 1.87 2.45 10.34
C GLU A 146 3.18 3.22 10.36
N ALA A 147 3.90 3.19 11.48
CA ALA A 147 5.19 3.83 11.64
C ALA A 147 6.30 2.78 11.76
N PRO A 148 7.46 2.94 11.07
CA PRO A 148 8.60 2.07 11.24
C PRO A 148 9.16 2.22 12.66
N ARG A 149 9.75 1.14 13.21
CA ARG A 149 10.34 1.11 14.54
C ARG A 149 11.83 0.85 14.47
N LYS A 150 12.53 1.26 15.54
CA LYS A 150 13.99 1.12 15.66
C LYS A 150 14.49 -0.31 15.42
N CYS A 151 13.68 -1.31 15.72
CA CYS A 151 14.07 -2.73 15.70
C CYS A 151 13.30 -3.55 14.65
N GLY A 152 12.68 -2.93 13.66
CA GLY A 152 11.97 -3.65 12.60
C GLY A 152 10.73 -2.93 12.08
N PRO A 153 10.00 -3.58 11.15
CA PRO A 153 8.82 -2.99 10.56
C PRO A 153 7.75 -2.75 11.62
N GLY A 154 7.24 -1.60 11.60
CA GLY A 154 6.12 -0.93 12.15
C GLY A 154 5.25 -1.51 13.27
N GLY A 155 4.73 -0.55 14.01
CA GLY A 155 3.52 -0.70 14.80
C GLY A 155 2.47 0.24 14.27
N ILE A 156 1.22 -0.04 14.58
CA ILE A 156 0.12 0.86 14.27
C ILE A 156 -0.02 1.87 15.41
N GLN A 157 -0.15 3.13 15.07
CA GLN A 157 -0.34 4.23 16.01
C GLN A 157 -1.68 4.93 15.72
N LEU A 158 -2.28 5.50 16.74
CA LEU A 158 -3.46 6.35 16.61
C LEU A 158 -3.03 7.73 16.10
N LEU A 159 -3.66 8.21 15.04
CA LEU A 159 -3.53 9.59 14.59
C LEU A 159 -4.69 10.41 15.17
N ALA A 160 -4.39 11.43 15.96
CA ALA A 160 -5.36 12.38 16.49
C ALA A 160 -4.72 13.77 16.59
N ASP A 161 -5.50 14.82 16.33
CA ASP A 161 -5.04 16.21 16.39
C ASP A 161 -3.74 16.47 15.64
N GLY A 162 -3.57 15.81 14.47
CA GLY A 162 -2.39 15.93 13.62
C GLY A 162 -1.12 15.26 14.16
N LYS A 163 -1.22 14.44 15.23
CA LYS A 163 -0.10 13.76 15.86
C LYS A 163 -0.35 12.25 15.96
N ALA A 164 0.71 11.47 15.88
CA ALA A 164 0.67 10.03 16.08
C ALA A 164 0.91 9.70 17.56
N TYR A 165 0.03 8.89 18.14
CA TYR A 165 0.08 8.44 19.53
C TYR A 165 0.15 6.92 19.58
N GLU A 166 0.87 6.40 20.56
CA GLU A 166 0.83 4.98 20.87
C GLU A 166 -0.51 4.60 21.53
N PHE A 167 -0.96 3.37 21.30
CA PHE A 167 -2.11 2.84 22.04
C PHE A 167 -1.74 2.72 23.51
N GLY A 168 -2.54 3.33 24.37
CA GLY A 168 -2.30 3.36 25.80
C GLY A 168 -2.56 2.04 26.52
N SER A 169 -3.17 1.06 25.85
CA SER A 169 -3.50 -0.25 26.46
C SER A 169 -3.21 -1.39 25.49
N PRO A 170 -2.68 -2.50 26.00
CA PRO A 170 -2.56 -3.73 25.22
C PRO A 170 -3.93 -4.27 24.79
N VAL A 171 -3.94 -4.92 23.62
CA VAL A 171 -5.11 -5.58 23.03
C VAL A 171 -4.93 -7.08 23.12
N THR A 172 -5.96 -7.81 23.54
CA THR A 172 -5.93 -9.28 23.62
C THR A 172 -6.69 -9.90 22.46
N VAL A 173 -6.05 -10.74 21.67
CA VAL A 173 -6.63 -11.47 20.54
C VAL A 173 -6.25 -12.94 20.62
N GLY A 174 -7.22 -13.84 20.57
CA GLY A 174 -6.96 -15.28 20.57
C GLY A 174 -6.24 -15.80 21.81
N GLY A 175 -6.31 -15.07 22.94
CA GLY A 175 -5.59 -15.39 24.18
C GLY A 175 -4.18 -14.78 24.27
N ALA A 176 -3.66 -14.17 23.22
CA ALA A 176 -2.41 -13.41 23.23
C ALA A 176 -2.69 -11.92 23.41
N THR A 177 -1.95 -11.29 24.32
CA THR A 177 -2.03 -9.85 24.58
C THR A 177 -0.88 -9.16 23.83
N PHE A 178 -1.22 -8.14 23.02
CA PHE A 178 -0.22 -7.36 22.30
C PHE A 178 -0.59 -5.87 22.29
N ASN A 179 0.42 -5.02 22.12
CA ASN A 179 0.23 -3.61 21.88
C ASN A 179 0.36 -3.34 20.38
N PRO A 180 -0.69 -2.89 19.67
CA PRO A 180 -0.62 -2.60 18.23
C PRO A 180 0.45 -1.58 17.89
N SER A 181 0.74 -0.64 18.79
CA SER A 181 1.85 0.30 18.62
C SER A 181 3.22 -0.36 18.75
N GLY A 182 3.28 -1.61 19.26
CA GLY A 182 4.50 -2.32 19.63
C GLY A 182 5.15 -1.74 20.91
N GLY A 183 5.89 -2.54 21.64
CA GLY A 183 6.63 -2.09 22.85
C GLY A 183 7.83 -1.20 22.48
N ASP A 184 8.14 -0.24 23.34
CA ASP A 184 9.17 0.78 23.05
C ASP A 184 10.60 0.34 23.38
N THR A 185 10.81 -0.64 24.21
CA THR A 185 12.11 -0.79 24.90
C THR A 185 12.91 -2.02 24.52
N ASP A 186 12.29 -3.09 24.10
CA ASP A 186 13.00 -4.32 23.81
C ASP A 186 12.62 -4.90 22.43
N CYS A 187 13.59 -4.91 21.54
CA CYS A 187 13.47 -5.52 20.22
C CYS A 187 13.07 -7.02 20.26
N GLY A 188 12.93 -7.60 21.45
CA GLY A 188 12.61 -9.01 21.65
C GLY A 188 11.15 -9.35 21.97
N SER A 189 10.27 -8.37 22.20
CA SER A 189 8.89 -8.63 22.63
C SER A 189 7.79 -8.01 21.75
N THR A 190 8.16 -7.50 20.58
CA THR A 190 7.26 -6.70 19.75
C THR A 190 6.46 -7.57 18.82
N VAL A 191 5.15 -7.60 18.97
CA VAL A 191 4.23 -8.13 17.95
C VAL A 191 4.19 -7.15 16.78
N LEU A 192 4.44 -7.65 15.58
CA LEU A 192 4.32 -6.87 14.36
C LEU A 192 2.84 -6.67 14.04
N ALA A 193 2.40 -5.42 14.02
CA ALA A 193 1.08 -5.02 13.51
C ALA A 193 1.27 -4.11 12.30
N ARG A 194 0.65 -4.44 11.16
CA ARG A 194 0.86 -3.78 9.88
C ARG A 194 -0.41 -3.58 9.09
N SER A 195 -0.31 -2.76 8.06
CA SER A 195 -1.33 -2.55 7.03
C SER A 195 -2.68 -2.14 7.61
N PRO A 196 -2.79 -0.98 8.25
CA PRO A 196 -4.05 -0.52 8.80
C PRO A 196 -5.07 -0.29 7.69
N ALA A 197 -6.30 -0.75 7.92
CA ALA A 197 -7.47 -0.36 7.14
C ALA A 197 -8.60 -0.05 8.11
N ALA A 198 -9.35 1.03 7.91
CA ALA A 198 -10.32 1.47 8.89
C ALA A 198 -11.66 1.85 8.26
N LEU A 199 -12.72 1.67 9.01
CA LEU A 199 -14.07 2.14 8.69
C LEU A 199 -14.81 2.53 9.97
N GLY A 200 -15.08 3.82 10.14
CA GLY A 200 -15.65 4.34 11.38
C GLY A 200 -14.74 4.04 12.57
N GLU A 201 -15.28 3.40 13.61
CA GLU A 201 -14.53 3.01 14.81
C GLU A 201 -13.88 1.61 14.70
N ARG A 202 -13.89 1.01 13.53
CA ARG A 202 -13.34 -0.34 13.31
C ARG A 202 -12.00 -0.25 12.60
N LEU A 203 -10.96 -0.80 13.21
CA LEU A 203 -9.63 -0.95 12.64
C LEU A 203 -9.38 -2.40 12.27
N PHE A 204 -8.90 -2.62 11.06
CA PHE A 204 -8.41 -3.92 10.58
C PHE A 204 -6.92 -3.84 10.37
N PHE A 205 -6.20 -4.87 10.78
CA PHE A 205 -4.75 -4.95 10.63
C PHE A 205 -4.28 -6.40 10.64
N ILE A 206 -3.06 -6.63 10.23
CA ILE A 206 -2.44 -7.96 10.31
C ILE A 206 -1.39 -7.99 11.42
N THR A 207 -1.28 -9.14 12.09
CA THR A 207 -0.25 -9.40 13.09
C THR A 207 0.55 -10.64 12.74
N ALA A 208 1.84 -10.65 13.08
CA ALA A 208 2.65 -11.86 12.98
C ALA A 208 2.20 -12.88 14.04
N PRO A 209 2.34 -14.20 13.78
CA PRO A 209 2.08 -15.23 14.78
C PRO A 209 3.00 -15.09 16.00
N ASP A 210 2.51 -15.40 17.20
CA ASP A 210 3.25 -15.29 18.46
C ASP A 210 4.61 -16.00 18.48
N SER A 211 4.73 -17.14 17.76
CA SER A 211 5.98 -17.90 17.65
C SER A 211 7.12 -17.14 16.95
N LEU A 212 6.78 -16.06 16.22
CA LEU A 212 7.70 -15.25 15.43
C LEU A 212 7.71 -13.78 15.89
N GLY A 213 7.02 -13.46 16.97
CA GLY A 213 6.90 -12.10 17.52
C GLY A 213 8.19 -11.49 18.04
N ARG A 214 9.33 -12.17 17.83
CA ARG A 214 10.66 -11.65 18.19
C ARG A 214 11.36 -11.12 16.94
N LEU A 215 11.66 -9.84 16.94
CA LEU A 215 12.50 -9.22 15.93
C LEU A 215 13.97 -9.17 16.40
N PRO A 216 14.93 -9.23 15.46
CA PRO A 216 14.73 -9.42 14.01
C PRO A 216 14.28 -10.84 13.69
N LEU A 217 13.52 -10.99 12.58
CA LEU A 217 13.25 -12.31 12.04
C LEU A 217 14.57 -12.99 11.64
N PRO A 218 14.70 -14.31 11.80
CA PRO A 218 15.83 -15.03 11.28
C PRO A 218 16.06 -14.70 9.79
N PRO A 219 17.30 -14.55 9.32
CA PRO A 219 17.59 -14.12 7.95
C PRO A 219 16.96 -15.00 6.86
N GLU A 220 16.70 -16.26 7.17
CA GLU A 220 16.08 -17.24 6.29
C GLU A 220 14.56 -17.14 6.22
N VAL A 221 13.93 -16.33 7.09
CA VAL A 221 12.46 -16.19 7.16
C VAL A 221 12.03 -14.91 6.48
N SER A 222 11.36 -15.05 5.34
CA SER A 222 10.73 -13.92 4.67
C SER A 222 9.38 -13.60 5.33
N PRO A 223 9.10 -12.33 5.66
CA PRO A 223 7.76 -11.93 6.11
C PRO A 223 6.64 -12.32 5.15
N ASN A 224 6.96 -12.43 3.85
CA ASN A 224 6.00 -12.81 2.82
C ASN A 224 5.60 -14.30 2.88
N ASP A 225 6.38 -15.12 3.55
CA ASP A 225 6.15 -16.57 3.63
C ASP A 225 5.55 -16.99 5.00
N LEU A 226 5.32 -16.02 5.88
CA LEU A 226 4.67 -16.25 7.15
C LEU A 226 3.16 -16.31 7.00
N THR A 227 2.51 -17.08 7.91
CA THR A 227 1.08 -16.96 8.13
C THR A 227 0.81 -15.74 9.01
N TRP A 228 0.01 -14.80 8.53
CA TRP A 228 -0.37 -13.60 9.24
C TRP A 228 -1.81 -13.70 9.75
N HIS A 229 -2.08 -13.11 10.89
CA HIS A 229 -3.41 -13.07 11.49
C HIS A 229 -4.10 -11.75 11.12
N LEU A 230 -5.24 -11.82 10.41
CA LEU A 230 -6.12 -10.68 10.21
C LEU A 230 -6.96 -10.48 11.47
N THR A 231 -6.85 -9.28 12.03
CA THR A 231 -7.52 -8.89 13.25
C THR A 231 -8.40 -7.67 13.00
N GLU A 232 -9.58 -7.67 13.60
CA GLU A 232 -10.46 -6.51 13.74
C GLU A 232 -10.34 -6.00 15.16
N TRP A 233 -10.25 -4.70 15.32
CA TRP A 233 -10.36 -4.02 16.60
C TRP A 233 -11.46 -2.98 16.55
N ASP A 234 -12.39 -3.07 17.47
CA ASP A 234 -13.41 -2.06 17.73
C ASP A 234 -12.86 -1.09 18.76
N VAL A 235 -12.68 0.16 18.34
CA VAL A 235 -12.05 1.20 19.16
C VAL A 235 -12.96 1.64 20.29
N GLY A 236 -14.28 1.73 20.02
CA GLY A 236 -15.25 2.20 21.01
C GLY A 236 -15.39 1.25 22.19
N SER A 237 -15.37 -0.07 21.95
CA SER A 237 -15.44 -1.10 23.01
C SER A 237 -14.06 -1.57 23.49
N ALA A 238 -12.97 -1.13 22.86
CA ALA A 238 -11.61 -1.61 23.09
C ALA A 238 -11.46 -3.14 22.99
N THR A 239 -12.25 -3.77 22.07
CA THR A 239 -12.22 -5.21 21.90
C THR A 239 -11.60 -5.60 20.56
N ALA A 240 -10.77 -6.64 20.58
CA ALA A 240 -10.16 -7.20 19.41
C ALA A 240 -10.69 -8.58 19.09
N ARG A 241 -10.86 -8.87 17.80
CA ARG A 241 -11.32 -10.15 17.29
C ARG A 241 -10.40 -10.66 16.18
N PHE A 242 -9.91 -11.88 16.35
CA PHE A 242 -9.28 -12.62 15.27
C PHE A 242 -10.33 -12.99 14.21
N LEU A 243 -10.06 -12.69 12.95
CA LEU A 243 -10.93 -13.03 11.84
C LEU A 243 -10.50 -14.31 11.13
N THR A 244 -9.27 -14.32 10.65
CA THR A 244 -8.71 -15.45 9.89
C THR A 244 -7.20 -15.34 9.75
N GLU A 245 -6.57 -16.42 9.32
CA GLU A 245 -5.17 -16.43 8.90
C GLU A 245 -5.04 -16.06 7.43
N LEU A 246 -3.99 -15.34 7.09
CA LEU A 246 -3.58 -15.02 5.71
C LEU A 246 -2.25 -15.71 5.39
N PRO A 247 -2.08 -16.25 4.18
CA PRO A 247 -0.93 -17.08 3.83
C PRO A 247 0.34 -16.26 3.49
N GLY A 248 0.43 -15.02 3.90
CA GLY A 248 1.57 -14.14 3.64
C GLY A 248 1.29 -12.72 4.09
N LEU A 249 2.31 -11.87 4.01
CA LEU A 249 2.19 -10.45 4.28
C LEU A 249 1.15 -9.84 3.31
N ALA A 250 0.19 -9.10 3.85
CA ALA A 250 -0.90 -8.53 3.08
C ALA A 250 -1.04 -7.03 3.32
N ASN A 251 -1.45 -6.30 2.28
CA ASN A 251 -2.06 -4.98 2.42
C ASN A 251 -3.57 -5.15 2.44
N LEU A 252 -4.25 -4.31 3.18
CA LEU A 252 -5.68 -4.43 3.44
C LEU A 252 -6.48 -3.27 2.84
N ALA A 253 -7.73 -3.55 2.48
CA ALA A 253 -8.76 -2.54 2.27
C ALA A 253 -10.08 -3.07 2.82
N VAL A 254 -10.85 -2.23 3.51
CA VAL A 254 -12.19 -2.56 4.01
C VAL A 254 -13.25 -2.04 3.04
N SER A 255 -14.29 -2.84 2.81
CA SER A 255 -15.41 -2.42 1.96
C SER A 255 -16.19 -1.26 2.60
N PRO A 256 -16.76 -0.34 1.80
CA PRO A 256 -17.53 0.79 2.33
C PRO A 256 -18.71 0.40 3.23
N ASP A 257 -19.25 -0.81 3.08
CA ASP A 257 -20.32 -1.35 3.94
C ASP A 257 -19.77 -2.10 5.16
N GLY A 258 -18.46 -2.23 5.31
CA GLY A 258 -17.80 -2.90 6.43
C GLY A 258 -17.98 -4.42 6.52
N ARG A 259 -18.53 -5.05 5.47
CA ARG A 259 -18.82 -6.49 5.48
C ARG A 259 -17.66 -7.35 5.01
N SER A 260 -16.74 -6.79 4.26
CA SER A 260 -15.60 -7.53 3.74
C SER A 260 -14.31 -6.75 3.83
N VAL A 261 -13.22 -7.50 3.98
CA VAL A 261 -11.85 -6.99 3.86
C VAL A 261 -11.20 -7.67 2.66
N ILE A 262 -10.61 -6.88 1.77
CA ILE A 262 -9.71 -7.39 0.74
C ILE A 262 -8.30 -7.41 1.30
N ALA A 263 -7.65 -8.57 1.20
CA ALA A 263 -6.25 -8.77 1.54
C ALA A 263 -5.45 -9.08 0.27
N ALA A 264 -4.59 -8.17 -0.14
CA ALA A 264 -3.65 -8.38 -1.24
C ALA A 264 -2.35 -8.96 -0.68
N VAL A 265 -2.09 -10.24 -0.95
CA VAL A 265 -1.00 -11.02 -0.36
C VAL A 265 0.20 -11.03 -1.30
N ALA A 266 1.33 -10.55 -0.78
CA ALA A 266 2.59 -10.44 -1.48
C ALA A 266 3.47 -11.68 -1.24
N SER A 267 3.13 -12.82 -1.82
CA SER A 267 3.93 -14.04 -1.72
C SER A 267 4.14 -14.64 -3.11
N ASP A 268 5.34 -15.11 -3.38
CA ASP A 268 5.67 -15.79 -4.64
C ASP A 268 5.02 -17.17 -4.76
N HIS A 269 4.68 -17.81 -3.64
CA HIS A 269 4.13 -19.17 -3.61
C HIS A 269 2.60 -19.19 -3.48
N VAL A 270 2.06 -18.31 -2.63
CA VAL A 270 0.63 -18.31 -2.29
C VAL A 270 -0.02 -16.95 -2.47
N GLY A 271 0.69 -16.03 -3.12
CA GLY A 271 0.24 -14.67 -3.39
C GLY A 271 -1.09 -14.61 -4.14
N GLY A 272 -1.75 -13.48 -4.06
CA GLY A 272 -3.03 -13.24 -4.69
C GLY A 272 -3.92 -12.32 -3.87
N VAL A 273 -5.19 -12.26 -4.24
CA VAL A 273 -6.15 -11.40 -3.55
C VAL A 273 -7.23 -12.27 -2.90
N TRP A 274 -7.45 -12.02 -1.63
CA TRP A 274 -8.42 -12.71 -0.80
C TRP A 274 -9.51 -11.76 -0.35
N SER A 275 -10.76 -12.20 -0.42
CA SER A 275 -11.88 -11.54 0.26
C SER A 275 -12.15 -12.28 1.56
N VAL A 276 -12.25 -11.54 2.64
CA VAL A 276 -12.59 -12.05 3.97
C VAL A 276 -13.93 -11.46 4.38
N ASP A 277 -14.91 -12.31 4.62
CA ASP A 277 -16.20 -11.91 5.22
C ASP A 277 -15.98 -11.59 6.70
N VAL A 278 -16.27 -10.36 7.08
CA VAL A 278 -15.98 -9.88 8.43
C VAL A 278 -16.85 -10.56 9.49
N GLY A 279 -18.09 -10.92 9.14
CA GLY A 279 -19.01 -11.58 10.08
C GLY A 279 -18.55 -12.99 10.46
N SER A 280 -18.14 -13.77 9.47
CA SER A 280 -17.80 -15.19 9.65
C SER A 280 -16.32 -15.50 9.68
N GLY A 281 -15.46 -14.57 9.28
CA GLY A 281 -14.03 -14.81 9.06
C GLY A 281 -13.72 -15.70 7.85
N LYS A 282 -14.72 -16.07 7.06
CA LYS A 282 -14.54 -16.93 5.89
C LYS A 282 -13.72 -16.19 4.83
N LYS A 283 -12.61 -16.79 4.43
CA LYS A 283 -11.78 -16.25 3.36
C LYS A 283 -12.03 -16.98 2.04
N THR A 284 -12.02 -16.23 0.94
CA THR A 284 -12.17 -16.75 -0.42
C THR A 284 -11.13 -16.09 -1.31
N ARG A 285 -10.35 -16.87 -2.03
CA ARG A 285 -9.42 -16.34 -3.01
C ARG A 285 -10.18 -15.86 -4.24
N ILE A 286 -10.06 -14.59 -4.58
CA ILE A 286 -10.82 -13.94 -5.66
C ILE A 286 -9.97 -13.58 -6.87
N ALA A 287 -8.66 -13.49 -6.70
CA ALA A 287 -7.71 -13.36 -7.80
C ALA A 287 -6.45 -14.17 -7.52
N ASN A 288 -5.97 -14.86 -8.56
CA ASN A 288 -4.68 -15.50 -8.57
C ASN A 288 -3.67 -14.49 -9.09
N GLY A 289 -2.51 -14.41 -8.49
CA GLY A 289 -1.42 -13.55 -8.93
C GLY A 289 -0.34 -13.55 -7.86
N ALA A 290 0.88 -13.80 -8.25
CA ALA A 290 2.01 -13.56 -7.38
C ALA A 290 2.12 -12.06 -7.13
N ARG A 291 2.45 -11.67 -5.89
CA ARG A 291 2.79 -10.28 -5.54
C ARG A 291 1.67 -9.27 -5.82
N ALA A 292 0.51 -9.46 -5.19
CA ALA A 292 -0.55 -8.48 -5.13
C ALA A 292 -0.28 -7.49 -3.98
N TYR A 293 -0.52 -6.19 -4.24
CA TYR A 293 -0.22 -5.12 -3.28
C TYR A 293 -1.32 -4.06 -3.27
N HIS A 294 -1.47 -3.37 -2.16
CA HIS A 294 -2.23 -2.12 -1.99
C HIS A 294 -3.62 -2.14 -2.64
N PRO A 295 -4.57 -2.91 -2.10
CA PRO A 295 -5.92 -2.92 -2.62
C PRO A 295 -6.67 -1.63 -2.24
N SER A 296 -7.62 -1.21 -3.09
CA SER A 296 -8.54 -0.10 -2.79
C SER A 296 -9.91 -0.38 -3.39
N PHE A 297 -10.98 -0.21 -2.62
CA PHE A 297 -12.34 -0.38 -3.10
C PHE A 297 -12.81 0.79 -3.95
N SER A 298 -13.69 0.50 -4.92
CA SER A 298 -14.52 1.54 -5.52
C SER A 298 -15.46 2.14 -4.48
N PRO A 299 -15.87 3.41 -4.62
CA PRO A 299 -16.77 4.06 -3.66
C PRO A 299 -18.11 3.33 -3.47
N ASP A 300 -18.59 2.63 -4.50
CA ASP A 300 -19.82 1.82 -4.42
C ASP A 300 -19.59 0.40 -3.85
N GLY A 301 -18.36 0.05 -3.49
CA GLY A 301 -17.98 -1.24 -2.93
C GLY A 301 -18.08 -2.43 -3.88
N LYS A 302 -18.48 -2.24 -5.14
CA LYS A 302 -18.72 -3.36 -6.08
C LYS A 302 -17.48 -3.87 -6.76
N ARG A 303 -16.45 -3.05 -6.82
CA ARG A 303 -15.15 -3.36 -7.44
C ARG A 303 -14.01 -2.95 -6.52
N PHE A 304 -12.84 -3.44 -6.82
CA PHE A 304 -11.61 -2.97 -6.20
C PHE A 304 -10.48 -2.98 -7.22
N VAL A 305 -9.44 -2.21 -6.94
CA VAL A 305 -8.19 -2.17 -7.68
C VAL A 305 -7.06 -2.66 -6.78
N TYR A 306 -6.02 -3.25 -7.37
CA TYR A 306 -4.77 -3.59 -6.69
C TYR A 306 -3.61 -3.52 -7.67
N VAL A 307 -2.39 -3.47 -7.17
CA VAL A 307 -1.17 -3.53 -7.98
C VAL A 307 -0.70 -4.97 -8.10
N GLU A 308 -0.43 -5.43 -9.33
CA GLU A 308 0.18 -6.72 -9.60
C GLU A 308 1.66 -6.54 -9.94
N ALA A 309 2.54 -7.17 -9.16
CA ALA A 309 3.99 -7.20 -9.37
C ALA A 309 4.65 -5.81 -9.55
N PHE A 310 4.09 -4.77 -8.93
CA PHE A 310 4.47 -3.35 -9.08
C PHE A 310 4.41 -2.80 -10.51
N ALA A 311 3.80 -3.52 -11.44
CA ALA A 311 3.84 -3.18 -12.86
C ALA A 311 2.47 -2.81 -13.46
N ARG A 312 1.38 -3.24 -12.85
CA ARG A 312 0.03 -3.09 -13.44
C ARG A 312 -1.03 -2.87 -12.38
N LEU A 313 -1.96 -1.97 -12.69
CA LEU A 313 -3.23 -1.92 -11.98
C LEU A 313 -4.16 -3.03 -12.48
N LYS A 314 -4.76 -3.75 -11.57
CA LYS A 314 -5.74 -4.80 -11.83
C LYS A 314 -7.06 -4.44 -11.18
N PHE A 315 -8.13 -4.60 -11.93
CA PHE A 315 -9.49 -4.33 -11.48
C PHE A 315 -10.26 -5.64 -11.35
N ALA A 316 -10.97 -5.82 -10.25
CA ALA A 316 -11.76 -7.01 -9.99
C ALA A 316 -13.11 -6.66 -9.35
N LYS A 317 -14.07 -7.58 -9.43
CA LYS A 317 -15.35 -7.47 -8.71
C LYS A 317 -15.16 -7.89 -7.26
N ALA A 318 -15.70 -7.09 -6.36
CA ALA A 318 -15.91 -7.50 -4.98
C ALA A 318 -17.02 -8.59 -4.95
N ARG A 319 -16.89 -9.57 -4.08
CA ARG A 319 -17.85 -10.69 -3.94
C ARG A 319 -18.45 -10.66 -2.56
#